data_61409dd2b5818324654e53dedce961b3
#
_entry.id   61409dd2b5818324654e53dedce961b3
#
_cell.length_a   1.000
_cell.length_b   1.000
_cell.length_c   1.000
_cell.angle_alpha   90.00
_cell.angle_beta   90.00
_cell.angle_gamma   90.00
#
_symmetry.space_group_name_H-M   'P 1'
#
loop_
_entity.id
_entity.type
_entity.pdbx_description
1 polymer ?
#
loop_
_entity_poly.entity_id
_entity_poly.type
_entity_poly.pdbx_seq_one_letter_code
_entity_poly.pdbx_strand_id
1 'polypeptide(L)'
;MEHHPLILSAKDVNIQFDLRGKVLHAIRGIDLDLYQGEVLAIVGESGSGKSVFTKSFMGLLDANGSITGGTIDYYGMADGKSLRLSDLRTEKDWLRVRGREIAMVMQDPMTSLNPLKTIGAQIMEAVTLHQGLKGAAAREKTLGYLRDVGISEPEKRFKQYPHEFSGGMRQRVVIAIAAACSPKILICDEPTTALDVTIQAQILQLLKKMQVKYDLTILLITHDLGVVANIADRVAVMYAGDIVEIGTADEIYYDPRHPYTWALLSSMPQMGVKGEDLFNIVGTPPNLFAEIRGDAFAPRNPQALKIDFVRRPPYFTVSPTHKAKTWLLDPRAPRVEPPAAVKMLREEGL
;
A
#
# COMPACT_ATOMS: atom_id res chain seq x y z
N MET A 1 -3.16 1.54 -22.82
CA MET A 1 -2.95 2.29 -21.55
C MET A 1 -2.19 3.57 -21.90
N GLU A 2 -2.73 4.73 -21.58
CA GLU A 2 -1.96 5.97 -21.66
C GLU A 2 -0.71 5.82 -20.79
N HIS A 3 0.45 6.21 -21.32
CA HIS A 3 1.71 6.15 -20.58
C HIS A 3 1.70 7.25 -19.51
N HIS A 4 1.18 6.93 -18.31
CA HIS A 4 1.33 7.80 -17.17
C HIS A 4 2.82 7.96 -16.81
N PRO A 5 3.31 9.20 -16.55
CA PRO A 5 4.70 9.42 -16.20
C PRO A 5 5.05 8.72 -14.88
N LEU A 6 6.28 8.24 -14.78
CA LEU A 6 6.83 7.66 -13.58
C LEU A 6 6.94 8.75 -12.49
N ILE A 7 6.40 8.51 -11.29
CA ILE A 7 6.48 9.46 -10.18
C ILE A 7 7.41 9.00 -9.06
N LEU A 8 7.55 7.67 -8.85
CA LEU A 8 8.49 7.11 -7.90
C LEU A 8 9.01 5.76 -8.42
N SER A 9 10.30 5.51 -8.25
CA SER A 9 10.93 4.23 -8.60
C SER A 9 11.78 3.71 -7.44
N ALA A 10 11.50 2.52 -6.98
CA ALA A 10 12.33 1.76 -6.07
C ALA A 10 13.05 0.65 -6.83
N LYS A 11 14.36 0.50 -6.66
CA LYS A 11 15.18 -0.52 -7.35
C LYS A 11 16.06 -1.22 -6.34
N ASP A 12 15.94 -2.56 -6.29
CA ASP A 12 16.68 -3.46 -5.41
C ASP A 12 16.71 -2.99 -3.94
N VAL A 13 15.59 -2.46 -3.44
CA VAL A 13 15.51 -1.87 -2.10
C VAL A 13 15.60 -2.95 -1.05
N ASN A 14 16.56 -2.78 -0.13
CA ASN A 14 16.78 -3.66 1.02
C ASN A 14 16.66 -2.84 2.31
N ILE A 15 15.87 -3.33 3.29
CA ILE A 15 15.69 -2.69 4.59
C ILE A 15 15.91 -3.71 5.69
N GLN A 16 16.73 -3.33 6.68
CA GLN A 16 17.06 -4.16 7.82
C GLN A 16 16.83 -3.42 9.13
N PHE A 17 16.54 -4.19 10.18
CA PHE A 17 16.41 -3.68 11.54
C PHE A 17 17.40 -4.43 12.45
N ASP A 18 18.13 -3.68 13.28
CA ASP A 18 18.90 -4.28 14.37
C ASP A 18 18.00 -4.48 15.60
N LEU A 19 17.84 -5.73 16.01
CA LEU A 19 17.01 -6.12 17.13
C LEU A 19 17.88 -6.92 18.13
N ARG A 20 18.50 -6.23 19.08
CA ARG A 20 19.34 -6.84 20.13
C ARG A 20 20.48 -7.69 19.55
N GLY A 21 21.20 -7.16 18.57
CA GLY A 21 22.31 -7.82 17.91
C GLY A 21 21.92 -8.90 16.88
N LYS A 22 20.65 -9.01 16.55
CA LYS A 22 20.16 -9.83 15.44
C LYS A 22 19.61 -8.92 14.33
N VAL A 23 19.92 -9.23 13.08
CA VAL A 23 19.47 -8.48 11.92
C VAL A 23 18.16 -9.09 11.40
N LEU A 24 17.10 -8.30 11.35
CA LEU A 24 15.84 -8.64 10.70
C LEU A 24 15.85 -8.10 9.28
N HIS A 25 15.77 -8.96 8.28
CA HIS A 25 15.71 -8.62 6.85
C HIS A 25 14.27 -8.32 6.43
N ALA A 26 13.77 -7.12 6.78
CA ALA A 26 12.36 -6.77 6.59
C ALA A 26 11.98 -6.58 5.12
N ILE A 27 12.89 -6.05 4.29
CA ILE A 27 12.73 -5.87 2.84
C ILE A 27 13.96 -6.45 2.13
N ARG A 28 13.72 -7.22 1.05
CA ARG A 28 14.73 -8.08 0.44
C ARG A 28 14.78 -7.90 -1.09
N GLY A 29 15.31 -6.75 -1.55
CA GLY A 29 15.50 -6.47 -2.98
C GLY A 29 14.17 -6.25 -3.72
N ILE A 30 13.42 -5.24 -3.31
CA ILE A 30 12.15 -4.85 -3.97
C ILE A 30 12.44 -3.91 -5.13
N ASP A 31 11.83 -4.24 -6.28
CA ASP A 31 11.64 -3.36 -7.42
C ASP A 31 10.17 -2.95 -7.52
N LEU A 32 9.90 -1.63 -7.56
CA LEU A 32 8.55 -1.09 -7.72
C LEU A 32 8.60 0.26 -8.44
N ASP A 33 7.83 0.38 -9.51
CA ASP A 33 7.58 1.64 -10.20
C ASP A 33 6.14 2.09 -9.92
N LEU A 34 5.95 3.36 -9.50
CA LEU A 34 4.67 4.01 -9.26
C LEU A 34 4.47 5.10 -10.31
N TYR A 35 3.31 5.12 -10.95
CA TYR A 35 2.99 6.06 -12.03
C TYR A 35 2.03 7.15 -11.54
N GLN A 36 2.14 8.34 -12.11
CA GLN A 36 1.30 9.48 -11.72
C GLN A 36 -0.18 9.17 -11.96
N GLY A 37 -1.01 9.49 -10.99
CA GLY A 37 -2.46 9.36 -11.07
C GLY A 37 -2.99 7.94 -10.94
N GLU A 38 -2.14 6.89 -10.77
CA GLU A 38 -2.64 5.53 -10.53
C GLU A 38 -2.99 5.28 -9.06
N VAL A 39 -3.82 4.28 -8.83
CA VAL A 39 -3.97 3.59 -7.54
C VAL A 39 -3.21 2.28 -7.62
N LEU A 40 -2.05 2.22 -6.97
CA LEU A 40 -1.30 0.97 -6.81
C LEU A 40 -1.60 0.38 -5.43
N ALA A 41 -2.11 -0.84 -5.39
CA ALA A 41 -2.30 -1.56 -4.13
C ALA A 41 -1.11 -2.48 -3.83
N ILE A 42 -0.64 -2.46 -2.57
CA ILE A 42 0.29 -3.47 -2.04
C ILE A 42 -0.48 -4.38 -1.09
N VAL A 43 -0.57 -5.65 -1.43
CA VAL A 43 -1.35 -6.64 -0.68
C VAL A 43 -0.47 -7.76 -0.15
N GLY A 44 -0.88 -8.42 0.92
CA GLY A 44 -0.18 -9.56 1.52
C GLY A 44 -0.49 -9.73 3.00
N GLU A 45 -0.05 -10.84 3.58
CA GLU A 45 -0.25 -11.14 5.01
C GLU A 45 0.35 -10.07 5.94
N SER A 46 -0.16 -9.98 7.17
CA SER A 46 0.44 -9.15 8.22
C SER A 46 1.91 -9.55 8.42
N GLY A 47 2.78 -8.56 8.62
CA GLY A 47 4.22 -8.80 8.76
C GLY A 47 4.98 -9.04 7.44
N SER A 48 4.34 -8.99 6.26
CA SER A 48 5.04 -9.15 4.98
C SER A 48 5.98 -7.98 4.61
N GLY A 49 5.95 -6.85 5.37
CA GLY A 49 6.84 -5.70 5.18
C GLY A 49 6.20 -4.48 4.50
N LYS A 50 4.92 -4.52 4.14
CA LYS A 50 4.21 -3.46 3.39
C LYS A 50 4.41 -2.06 3.97
N SER A 51 4.06 -1.88 5.25
CA SER A 51 4.19 -0.58 5.94
C SER A 51 5.65 -0.16 6.11
N VAL A 52 6.57 -1.10 6.31
CA VAL A 52 8.02 -0.80 6.39
C VAL A 52 8.52 -0.25 5.07
N PHE A 53 8.17 -0.90 3.96
CA PHE A 53 8.57 -0.47 2.62
C PHE A 53 8.06 0.94 2.31
N THR A 54 6.78 1.22 2.55
CA THR A 54 6.20 2.52 2.22
C THR A 54 6.63 3.64 3.19
N LYS A 55 6.86 3.34 4.47
CA LYS A 55 7.45 4.29 5.43
C LYS A 55 8.85 4.74 5.03
N SER A 56 9.61 3.90 4.32
CA SER A 56 10.94 4.27 3.82
C SER A 56 10.91 5.43 2.82
N PHE A 57 9.79 5.62 2.09
CA PHE A 57 9.61 6.74 1.14
C PHE A 57 9.50 8.11 1.84
N MET A 58 9.25 8.10 3.14
CA MET A 58 9.12 9.30 3.96
C MET A 58 10.17 9.40 5.07
N GLY A 59 11.14 8.47 5.13
CA GLY A 59 12.14 8.42 6.20
C GLY A 59 11.50 8.21 7.58
N LEU A 60 10.45 7.40 7.64
CA LEU A 60 9.69 7.07 8.88
C LEU A 60 10.00 5.64 9.36
N LEU A 61 11.18 5.11 9.04
CA LEU A 61 11.66 3.89 9.67
C LEU A 61 11.97 4.14 11.14
N ASP A 62 11.76 3.13 11.98
CA ASP A 62 12.18 3.19 13.38
C ASP A 62 13.70 3.39 13.48
N ALA A 63 14.17 3.94 14.61
CA ALA A 63 15.57 4.35 14.78
C ALA A 63 16.60 3.21 14.59
N ASN A 64 16.18 1.96 14.76
CA ASN A 64 16.99 0.76 14.53
C ASN A 64 16.86 0.18 13.11
N GLY A 65 16.07 0.84 12.23
CA GLY A 65 15.86 0.44 10.84
C GLY A 65 16.69 1.29 9.86
N SER A 66 17.18 0.67 8.80
CA SER A 66 17.95 1.37 7.76
C SER A 66 17.73 0.75 6.39
N ILE A 67 17.82 1.59 5.34
CA ILE A 67 17.95 1.14 3.95
C ILE A 67 19.40 0.72 3.77
N THR A 68 19.63 -0.57 3.53
CA THR A 68 20.98 -1.16 3.42
C THR A 68 21.42 -1.41 2.00
N GLY A 69 20.53 -1.27 1.02
CA GLY A 69 20.82 -1.41 -0.41
C GLY A 69 19.70 -0.89 -1.29
N GLY A 70 20.00 -0.70 -2.55
CA GLY A 70 19.07 -0.20 -3.56
C GLY A 70 18.87 1.32 -3.52
N THR A 71 17.95 1.79 -4.36
CA THR A 71 17.64 3.22 -4.50
C THR A 71 16.12 3.46 -4.52
N ILE A 72 15.72 4.62 -4.03
CA ILE A 72 14.35 5.13 -4.11
C ILE A 72 14.44 6.53 -4.72
N ASP A 73 13.98 6.66 -5.96
CA ASP A 73 14.03 7.91 -6.72
C ASP A 73 12.61 8.47 -6.90
N TYR A 74 12.40 9.74 -6.54
CA TYR A 74 11.16 10.47 -6.69
C TYR A 74 11.28 11.50 -7.81
N TYR A 75 10.32 11.52 -8.74
CA TYR A 75 10.33 12.33 -9.96
C TYR A 75 9.29 13.47 -9.95
N GLY A 76 8.51 13.59 -8.90
CA GLY A 76 7.42 14.57 -8.80
C GLY A 76 7.87 15.99 -8.42
N MET A 77 9.18 16.29 -8.33
CA MET A 77 9.64 17.64 -7.94
C MET A 77 9.22 18.71 -8.94
N ALA A 78 8.82 19.88 -8.44
CA ALA A 78 8.33 20.99 -9.26
C ALA A 78 9.37 21.55 -10.25
N ASP A 79 10.66 21.37 -9.98
CA ASP A 79 11.77 21.78 -10.85
C ASP A 79 12.11 20.75 -11.93
N GLY A 80 11.35 19.68 -12.03
CA GLY A 80 11.54 18.59 -13.00
C GLY A 80 12.73 17.69 -12.71
N LYS A 81 13.45 17.88 -11.58
CA LYS A 81 14.57 17.03 -11.18
C LYS A 81 14.08 15.83 -10.37
N SER A 82 14.81 14.73 -10.46
CA SER A 82 14.64 13.61 -9.55
C SER A 82 15.27 13.90 -8.18
N LEU A 83 14.65 13.39 -7.12
CA LEU A 83 15.15 13.42 -5.76
C LEU A 83 15.35 11.99 -5.27
N ARG A 84 16.60 11.63 -4.93
CA ARG A 84 16.88 10.31 -4.35
C ARG A 84 16.55 10.30 -2.88
N LEU A 85 15.41 9.67 -2.54
CA LEU A 85 14.91 9.59 -1.17
C LEU A 85 15.81 8.72 -0.28
N SER A 86 16.39 7.66 -0.85
CA SER A 86 17.31 6.77 -0.11
C SER A 86 18.59 7.47 0.36
N ASP A 87 18.92 8.63 -0.17
CA ASP A 87 20.11 9.40 0.22
C ASP A 87 19.83 10.49 1.27
N LEU A 88 18.56 10.78 1.56
CA LEU A 88 18.19 11.78 2.56
C LEU A 88 18.58 11.30 3.97
N ARG A 89 19.28 12.17 4.73
CA ARG A 89 19.80 11.82 6.05
C ARG A 89 19.31 12.73 7.16
N THR A 90 18.93 13.96 6.85
CA THR A 90 18.56 14.95 7.85
C THR A 90 17.06 15.22 7.87
N GLU A 91 16.55 15.61 9.04
CA GLU A 91 15.14 16.00 9.18
C GLU A 91 14.79 17.18 8.24
N LYS A 92 15.74 18.09 8.02
CA LYS A 92 15.57 19.23 7.11
C LYS A 92 15.34 18.77 5.65
N ASP A 93 15.98 17.67 5.24
CA ASP A 93 15.79 17.11 3.89
C ASP A 93 14.39 16.52 3.77
N TRP A 94 13.95 15.77 4.80
CA TRP A 94 12.63 15.14 4.84
C TRP A 94 11.48 16.13 4.91
N LEU A 95 11.65 17.31 5.52
CA LEU A 95 10.64 18.39 5.54
C LEU A 95 10.29 18.90 4.13
N ARG A 96 11.15 18.66 3.11
CA ARG A 96 10.86 19.00 1.71
C ARG A 96 9.94 17.99 1.05
N VAL A 97 9.85 16.78 1.60
CA VAL A 97 9.09 15.64 1.06
C VAL A 97 7.79 15.44 1.82
N ARG A 98 7.87 15.37 3.15
CA ARG A 98 6.73 15.04 4.02
C ARG A 98 5.63 16.09 3.95
N GLY A 99 4.42 15.63 3.71
CA GLY A 99 3.22 16.44 3.54
C GLY A 99 3.17 17.18 2.21
N ARG A 100 4.29 17.65 1.69
CA ARG A 100 4.36 18.48 0.49
C ARG A 100 4.34 17.66 -0.81
N GLU A 101 5.13 16.61 -0.85
CA GLU A 101 5.23 15.71 -2.01
C GLU A 101 4.52 14.38 -1.71
N ILE A 102 4.78 13.83 -0.53
CA ILE A 102 4.21 12.55 -0.06
C ILE A 102 3.53 12.78 1.28
N ALA A 103 2.26 12.38 1.39
CA ALA A 103 1.51 12.34 2.64
C ALA A 103 1.09 10.91 2.96
N MET A 104 0.79 10.63 4.23
CA MET A 104 0.42 9.30 4.69
C MET A 104 -0.81 9.34 5.59
N VAL A 105 -1.76 8.45 5.33
CA VAL A 105 -2.86 8.07 6.22
C VAL A 105 -2.43 6.79 6.92
N MET A 106 -2.29 6.85 8.24
CA MET A 106 -1.85 5.71 9.07
C MET A 106 -3.04 4.81 9.44
N GLN A 107 -2.72 3.59 9.85
CA GLN A 107 -3.68 2.51 10.13
C GLN A 107 -4.72 2.87 11.22
N ASP A 108 -4.31 3.60 12.28
CA ASP A 108 -5.20 3.94 13.39
C ASP A 108 -5.55 5.43 13.40
N PRO A 109 -6.81 5.80 13.09
CA PRO A 109 -7.26 7.18 13.14
C PRO A 109 -7.35 7.73 14.59
N MET A 110 -7.39 6.85 15.60
CA MET A 110 -7.45 7.25 16.99
C MET A 110 -6.13 7.86 17.49
N THR A 111 -5.02 7.31 17.03
CA THR A 111 -3.68 7.81 17.37
C THR A 111 -3.22 8.95 16.46
N SER A 112 -3.86 9.11 15.30
CA SER A 112 -3.51 10.15 14.30
C SER A 112 -4.07 11.53 14.62
N LEU A 113 -5.16 11.62 15.40
CA LEU A 113 -5.81 12.89 15.76
C LEU A 113 -5.44 13.33 17.17
N ASN A 114 -5.07 14.61 17.33
CA ASN A 114 -4.84 15.18 18.65
C ASN A 114 -6.20 15.37 19.38
N PRO A 115 -6.44 14.68 20.51
CA PRO A 115 -7.72 14.74 21.21
C PRO A 115 -8.02 16.12 21.85
N LEU A 116 -7.00 16.95 22.02
CA LEU A 116 -7.11 18.28 22.67
C LEU A 116 -7.33 19.42 21.66
N LYS A 117 -7.26 19.14 20.35
CA LYS A 117 -7.52 20.13 19.29
C LYS A 117 -8.84 19.82 18.59
N THR A 118 -9.57 20.86 18.18
CA THR A 118 -10.76 20.67 17.35
C THR A 118 -10.40 20.14 15.96
N ILE A 119 -11.35 19.48 15.32
CA ILE A 119 -11.17 18.93 13.96
C ILE A 119 -10.78 20.02 12.95
N GLY A 120 -11.48 21.16 12.99
CA GLY A 120 -11.18 22.29 12.13
C GLY A 120 -9.78 22.85 12.34
N ALA A 121 -9.31 22.93 13.59
CA ALA A 121 -7.97 23.41 13.90
C ALA A 121 -6.88 22.52 13.29
N GLN A 122 -7.06 21.20 13.35
CA GLN A 122 -6.08 20.23 12.83
C GLN A 122 -5.99 20.27 11.30
N ILE A 123 -7.13 20.32 10.59
CA ILE A 123 -7.12 20.46 9.14
C ILE A 123 -6.57 21.83 8.72
N MET A 124 -6.96 22.90 9.43
CA MET A 124 -6.52 24.26 9.14
C MET A 124 -5.01 24.44 9.35
N GLU A 125 -4.41 23.71 10.29
CA GLU A 125 -2.96 23.66 10.50
C GLU A 125 -2.25 23.16 9.24
N ALA A 126 -2.72 22.05 8.63
CA ALA A 126 -2.19 21.53 7.38
C ALA A 126 -2.36 22.51 6.20
N VAL A 127 -3.55 23.14 6.09
CA VAL A 127 -3.82 24.17 5.06
C VAL A 127 -2.87 25.37 5.23
N THR A 128 -2.66 25.83 6.45
CA THR A 128 -1.78 26.97 6.71
C THR A 128 -0.32 26.65 6.43
N LEU A 129 0.14 25.48 6.85
CA LEU A 129 1.54 25.08 6.71
C LEU A 129 1.92 24.80 5.25
N HIS A 130 1.07 24.05 4.52
CA HIS A 130 1.41 23.54 3.19
C HIS A 130 0.89 24.41 2.05
N GLN A 131 -0.24 25.13 2.24
CA GLN A 131 -0.82 25.99 1.22
C GLN A 131 -0.60 27.49 1.48
N GLY A 132 -0.04 27.87 2.66
CA GLY A 132 0.25 29.26 2.99
C GLY A 132 -0.98 30.14 3.27
N LEU A 133 -2.19 29.55 3.29
CA LEU A 133 -3.43 30.29 3.56
C LEU A 133 -3.57 30.61 5.05
N LYS A 134 -4.20 31.77 5.38
CA LYS A 134 -4.41 32.20 6.76
C LYS A 134 -5.81 32.77 6.97
N GLY A 135 -6.23 32.84 8.24
CA GLY A 135 -7.49 33.51 8.64
C GLY A 135 -8.73 32.91 7.96
N ALA A 136 -9.58 33.77 7.41
CA ALA A 136 -10.85 33.38 6.77
C ALA A 136 -10.65 32.46 5.55
N ALA A 137 -9.60 32.68 4.75
CA ALA A 137 -9.31 31.85 3.58
C ALA A 137 -8.92 30.41 3.99
N ALA A 138 -8.08 30.25 5.02
CA ALA A 138 -7.74 28.92 5.54
C ALA A 138 -8.97 28.21 6.12
N ARG A 139 -9.83 28.95 6.83
CA ARG A 139 -11.07 28.41 7.39
C ARG A 139 -12.02 27.92 6.29
N GLU A 140 -12.27 28.71 5.24
CA GLU A 140 -13.15 28.31 4.14
C GLU A 140 -12.57 27.10 3.38
N LYS A 141 -11.26 27.07 3.12
CA LYS A 141 -10.59 25.92 2.50
C LYS A 141 -10.74 24.66 3.36
N THR A 142 -10.62 24.79 4.69
CA THR A 142 -10.84 23.69 5.65
C THR A 142 -12.28 23.17 5.60
N LEU A 143 -13.27 24.06 5.57
CA LEU A 143 -14.67 23.66 5.40
C LEU A 143 -14.90 22.93 4.07
N GLY A 144 -14.22 23.34 2.99
CA GLY A 144 -14.20 22.66 1.71
C GLY A 144 -13.71 21.20 1.85
N TYR A 145 -12.59 20.96 2.54
CA TYR A 145 -12.09 19.60 2.77
C TYR A 145 -13.08 18.76 3.58
N LEU A 146 -13.72 19.32 4.62
CA LEU A 146 -14.74 18.59 5.38
C LEU A 146 -15.93 18.18 4.51
N ARG A 147 -16.38 19.04 3.58
CA ARG A 147 -17.44 18.71 2.59
C ARG A 147 -16.98 17.61 1.64
N ASP A 148 -15.74 17.69 1.16
CA ASP A 148 -15.17 16.75 0.20
C ASP A 148 -15.06 15.34 0.74
N VAL A 149 -14.71 15.19 2.03
CA VAL A 149 -14.69 13.89 2.70
C VAL A 149 -16.07 13.44 3.21
N GLY A 150 -17.14 14.19 2.90
CA GLY A 150 -18.51 13.82 3.22
C GLY A 150 -18.88 14.00 4.69
N ILE A 151 -18.28 14.96 5.40
CA ILE A 151 -18.69 15.35 6.74
C ILE A 151 -19.87 16.33 6.62
N SER A 152 -21.03 15.90 7.14
CA SER A 152 -22.23 16.75 7.20
C SER A 152 -22.07 17.88 8.22
N GLU A 153 -22.77 19.02 8.03
CA GLU A 153 -22.73 20.18 8.92
C GLU A 153 -21.28 20.67 9.21
N PRO A 154 -20.45 20.95 8.19
CA PRO A 154 -19.01 21.17 8.37
C PRO A 154 -18.71 22.36 9.29
N GLU A 155 -19.53 23.41 9.31
CA GLU A 155 -19.39 24.58 10.17
C GLU A 155 -19.53 24.22 11.66
N LYS A 156 -20.43 23.31 12.01
CA LYS A 156 -20.64 22.79 13.35
C LYS A 156 -19.50 21.84 13.71
N ARG A 157 -19.21 20.89 12.82
CA ARG A 157 -18.19 19.85 13.00
C ARG A 157 -16.77 20.44 13.10
N PHE A 158 -16.51 21.56 12.46
CA PHE A 158 -15.25 22.31 12.55
C PHE A 158 -14.84 22.60 14.01
N LYS A 159 -15.82 22.89 14.89
CA LYS A 159 -15.59 23.26 16.30
C LYS A 159 -15.54 22.07 17.24
N GLN A 160 -15.87 20.87 16.76
CA GLN A 160 -15.93 19.65 17.55
C GLN A 160 -14.56 18.99 17.70
N TYR A 161 -14.45 18.12 18.70
CA TYR A 161 -13.25 17.35 19.02
C TYR A 161 -13.34 15.93 18.47
N PRO A 162 -12.20 15.21 18.32
CA PRO A 162 -12.17 13.84 17.79
C PRO A 162 -13.10 12.85 18.52
N HIS A 163 -13.26 12.98 19.85
CA HIS A 163 -14.11 12.08 20.64
C HIS A 163 -15.61 12.19 20.32
N GLU A 164 -16.03 13.29 19.68
CA GLU A 164 -17.42 13.49 19.23
C GLU A 164 -17.71 12.87 17.86
N PHE A 165 -16.72 12.21 17.23
CA PHE A 165 -16.81 11.60 15.91
C PHE A 165 -16.80 10.07 16.00
N SER A 166 -17.56 9.40 15.12
CA SER A 166 -17.45 7.94 14.92
C SER A 166 -16.11 7.55 14.30
N GLY A 167 -15.75 6.26 14.34
CA GLY A 167 -14.52 5.75 13.72
C GLY A 167 -14.40 6.12 12.25
N GLY A 168 -15.44 5.89 11.46
CA GLY A 168 -15.46 6.25 10.04
C GLY A 168 -15.39 7.76 9.79
N MET A 169 -15.99 8.59 10.65
CA MET A 169 -15.85 10.05 10.56
C MET A 169 -14.43 10.50 10.88
N ARG A 170 -13.77 9.91 11.89
CA ARG A 170 -12.37 10.21 12.20
C ARG A 170 -11.45 9.85 11.05
N GLN A 171 -11.67 8.68 10.41
CA GLN A 171 -10.92 8.27 9.23
C GLN A 171 -11.07 9.27 8.08
N ARG A 172 -12.28 9.74 7.81
CA ARG A 172 -12.53 10.81 6.81
C ARG A 172 -11.78 12.08 7.13
N VAL A 173 -11.69 12.47 8.41
CA VAL A 173 -10.92 13.65 8.86
C VAL A 173 -9.41 13.45 8.65
N VAL A 174 -8.86 12.28 8.96
CA VAL A 174 -7.43 11.98 8.71
C VAL A 174 -7.12 12.07 7.21
N ILE A 175 -8.01 11.54 6.36
CA ILE A 175 -7.90 11.69 4.89
C ILE A 175 -7.96 13.17 4.50
N ALA A 176 -8.85 13.97 5.11
CA ALA A 176 -8.94 15.41 4.84
C ALA A 176 -7.64 16.15 5.23
N ILE A 177 -7.02 15.82 6.35
CA ILE A 177 -5.74 16.39 6.78
C ILE A 177 -4.64 16.05 5.77
N ALA A 178 -4.54 14.79 5.36
CA ALA A 178 -3.55 14.35 4.39
C ALA A 178 -3.73 15.04 3.02
N ALA A 179 -4.97 15.15 2.54
CA ALA A 179 -5.29 15.87 1.31
C ALA A 179 -5.05 17.40 1.42
N ALA A 180 -5.25 17.98 2.60
CA ALA A 180 -4.98 19.40 2.86
C ALA A 180 -3.49 19.76 2.78
N CYS A 181 -2.60 18.78 2.86
CA CYS A 181 -1.18 18.97 2.55
C CYS A 181 -0.93 19.19 1.05
N SER A 182 -1.89 18.86 0.18
CA SER A 182 -1.80 18.92 -1.30
C SER A 182 -0.64 18.08 -1.85
N PRO A 183 -0.48 16.81 -1.42
CA PRO A 183 0.61 15.95 -1.85
C PRO A 183 0.40 15.49 -3.30
N LYS A 184 1.44 14.95 -3.93
CA LYS A 184 1.35 14.22 -5.20
C LYS A 184 1.15 12.73 -5.00
N ILE A 185 1.71 12.17 -3.92
CA ILE A 185 1.51 10.78 -3.53
C ILE A 185 0.82 10.73 -2.16
N LEU A 186 -0.28 9.99 -2.07
CA LEU A 186 -0.99 9.68 -0.84
C LEU A 186 -0.81 8.20 -0.51
N ILE A 187 -0.06 7.89 0.53
CA ILE A 187 0.08 6.54 1.07
C ILE A 187 -1.06 6.30 2.05
N CYS A 188 -1.82 5.23 1.86
CA CYS A 188 -2.90 4.81 2.75
C CYS A 188 -2.53 3.44 3.34
N ASP A 189 -2.07 3.44 4.60
CA ASP A 189 -1.66 2.21 5.30
C ASP A 189 -2.86 1.64 6.06
N GLU A 190 -3.44 0.59 5.52
CA GLU A 190 -4.64 -0.10 6.03
C GLU A 190 -5.79 0.86 6.44
N PRO A 191 -6.24 1.75 5.55
CA PRO A 191 -7.13 2.86 5.92
C PRO A 191 -8.54 2.42 6.32
N THR A 192 -8.84 1.15 6.20
CA THR A 192 -10.17 0.57 6.47
C THR A 192 -10.18 -0.45 7.61
N THR A 193 -9.02 -0.73 8.22
CA THR A 193 -8.90 -1.66 9.36
C THR A 193 -9.75 -1.17 10.53
N ALA A 194 -10.43 -2.08 11.21
CA ALA A 194 -11.36 -1.84 12.32
C ALA A 194 -12.64 -1.04 11.96
N LEU A 195 -13.00 -0.94 10.67
CA LEU A 195 -14.27 -0.39 10.20
C LEU A 195 -15.20 -1.52 9.71
N ASP A 196 -16.49 -1.32 9.81
CA ASP A 196 -17.47 -2.25 9.23
C ASP A 196 -17.41 -2.20 7.68
N VAL A 197 -17.87 -3.30 7.04
CA VAL A 197 -17.79 -3.51 5.58
C VAL A 197 -18.41 -2.35 4.78
N THR A 198 -19.52 -1.78 5.29
CA THR A 198 -20.21 -0.68 4.62
C THR A 198 -19.37 0.60 4.64
N ILE A 199 -18.78 0.92 5.79
CA ILE A 199 -17.89 2.08 5.94
C ILE A 199 -16.59 1.88 5.16
N GLN A 200 -16.03 0.66 5.13
CA GLN A 200 -14.87 0.32 4.30
C GLN A 200 -15.10 0.70 2.83
N ALA A 201 -16.22 0.22 2.24
CA ALA A 201 -16.56 0.54 0.85
C ALA A 201 -16.68 2.06 0.61
N GLN A 202 -17.29 2.79 1.57
CA GLN A 202 -17.42 4.25 1.49
C GLN A 202 -16.06 4.98 1.55
N ILE A 203 -15.12 4.52 2.39
CA ILE A 203 -13.76 5.09 2.47
C ILE A 203 -13.00 4.87 1.17
N LEU A 204 -13.10 3.70 0.56
CA LEU A 204 -12.46 3.42 -0.72
C LEU A 204 -13.01 4.27 -1.86
N GLN A 205 -14.35 4.39 -1.95
CA GLN A 205 -14.97 5.30 -2.91
C GLN A 205 -14.56 6.76 -2.67
N LEU A 206 -14.41 7.16 -1.40
CA LEU A 206 -13.89 8.48 -1.05
C LEU A 206 -12.46 8.66 -1.58
N LEU A 207 -11.55 7.69 -1.36
CA LEU A 207 -10.18 7.76 -1.86
C LEU A 207 -10.14 7.90 -3.39
N LYS A 208 -10.98 7.14 -4.12
CA LYS A 208 -11.08 7.27 -5.60
C LYS A 208 -11.58 8.64 -6.03
N LYS A 209 -12.57 9.21 -5.33
CA LYS A 209 -13.04 10.59 -5.55
C LYS A 209 -11.94 11.62 -5.28
N MET A 210 -11.19 11.44 -4.21
CA MET A 210 -10.08 12.34 -3.84
C MET A 210 -8.93 12.24 -4.85
N GLN A 211 -8.62 11.04 -5.35
CA GLN A 211 -7.63 10.83 -6.42
C GLN A 211 -7.94 11.70 -7.63
N VAL A 212 -9.17 11.61 -8.16
CA VAL A 212 -9.59 12.38 -9.34
C VAL A 212 -9.63 13.88 -9.04
N LYS A 213 -10.21 14.28 -7.89
CA LYS A 213 -10.41 15.70 -7.56
C LYS A 213 -9.12 16.45 -7.31
N TYR A 214 -8.13 15.81 -6.73
CA TYR A 214 -6.87 16.43 -6.31
C TYR A 214 -5.64 15.95 -7.10
N ASP A 215 -5.86 15.20 -8.19
CA ASP A 215 -4.80 14.63 -9.05
C ASP A 215 -3.76 13.86 -8.23
N LEU A 216 -4.25 12.99 -7.33
CA LEU A 216 -3.40 12.21 -6.44
C LEU A 216 -2.96 10.90 -7.08
N THR A 217 -1.73 10.50 -6.82
CA THR A 217 -1.30 9.11 -6.96
C THR A 217 -1.51 8.42 -5.61
N ILE A 218 -2.20 7.28 -5.58
CA ILE A 218 -2.50 6.58 -4.33
C ILE A 218 -1.71 5.28 -4.23
N LEU A 219 -1.00 5.10 -3.11
CA LEU A 219 -0.39 3.84 -2.73
C LEU A 219 -1.19 3.25 -1.57
N LEU A 220 -2.02 2.24 -1.87
CA LEU A 220 -2.94 1.62 -0.92
C LEU A 220 -2.30 0.34 -0.35
N ILE A 221 -2.17 0.26 0.96
CA ILE A 221 -1.74 -0.95 1.66
C ILE A 221 -2.96 -1.60 2.30
N THR A 222 -3.16 -2.88 2.04
CA THR A 222 -4.21 -3.67 2.69
C THR A 222 -3.86 -5.17 2.68
N HIS A 223 -4.50 -5.92 3.54
CA HIS A 223 -4.46 -7.38 3.51
C HIS A 223 -5.69 -7.99 2.83
N ASP A 224 -6.67 -7.17 2.46
CA ASP A 224 -7.94 -7.62 1.86
C ASP A 224 -7.92 -7.38 0.34
N LEU A 225 -7.73 -8.48 -0.41
CA LEU A 225 -7.78 -8.46 -1.87
C LEU A 225 -9.17 -8.08 -2.39
N GLY A 226 -10.27 -8.52 -1.75
CA GLY A 226 -11.63 -8.21 -2.19
C GLY A 226 -11.92 -6.70 -2.23
N VAL A 227 -11.28 -5.96 -1.32
CA VAL A 227 -11.36 -4.50 -1.25
C VAL A 227 -10.64 -3.82 -2.42
N VAL A 228 -9.52 -4.39 -2.85
CA VAL A 228 -8.60 -3.82 -3.85
C VAL A 228 -9.17 -3.89 -5.25
N ALA A 229 -9.91 -4.97 -5.59
CA ALA A 229 -10.48 -5.22 -6.92
C ALA A 229 -11.26 -4.02 -7.50
N ASN A 230 -11.92 -3.25 -6.62
CA ASN A 230 -12.81 -2.17 -7.04
C ASN A 230 -12.13 -0.78 -7.14
N ILE A 231 -10.87 -0.65 -6.71
CA ILE A 231 -10.23 0.66 -6.62
C ILE A 231 -8.87 0.71 -7.31
N ALA A 232 -8.09 -0.39 -7.26
CA ALA A 232 -6.73 -0.40 -7.75
C ALA A 232 -6.66 -0.52 -9.28
N ASP A 233 -5.76 0.24 -9.87
CA ASP A 233 -5.38 0.10 -11.27
C ASP A 233 -4.34 -1.04 -11.43
N ARG A 234 -3.42 -1.15 -10.44
CA ARG A 234 -2.41 -2.21 -10.36
C ARG A 234 -2.29 -2.76 -8.96
N VAL A 235 -1.84 -4.00 -8.85
CA VAL A 235 -1.66 -4.70 -7.58
C VAL A 235 -0.26 -5.31 -7.52
N ALA A 236 0.44 -5.07 -6.42
CA ALA A 236 1.70 -5.73 -6.06
C ALA A 236 1.45 -6.66 -4.87
N VAL A 237 1.67 -7.95 -5.06
CA VAL A 237 1.52 -8.97 -4.02
C VAL A 237 2.84 -9.14 -3.29
N MET A 238 2.83 -8.90 -1.99
CA MET A 238 4.02 -8.88 -1.16
C MET A 238 4.04 -10.03 -0.15
N TYR A 239 5.12 -10.79 -0.12
CA TYR A 239 5.34 -11.87 0.82
C TYR A 239 6.75 -11.83 1.40
N ALA A 240 6.87 -11.91 2.73
CA ALA A 240 8.15 -12.02 3.44
C ALA A 240 9.22 -11.01 2.97
N GLY A 241 8.87 -9.75 2.79
CA GLY A 241 9.77 -8.68 2.38
C GLY A 241 10.11 -8.62 0.90
N ASP A 242 9.39 -9.33 0.05
CA ASP A 242 9.57 -9.34 -1.41
C ASP A 242 8.24 -9.13 -2.15
N ILE A 243 8.26 -8.47 -3.33
CA ILE A 243 7.12 -8.48 -4.24
C ILE A 243 7.23 -9.73 -5.10
N VAL A 244 6.28 -10.64 -4.91
CA VAL A 244 6.27 -11.95 -5.59
C VAL A 244 5.50 -11.94 -6.89
N GLU A 245 4.52 -11.04 -7.02
CA GLU A 245 3.73 -10.85 -8.23
C GLU A 245 3.26 -9.40 -8.35
N ILE A 246 3.23 -8.85 -9.56
CA ILE A 246 2.71 -7.50 -9.85
C ILE A 246 2.06 -7.50 -11.23
N GLY A 247 0.88 -6.89 -11.33
CA GLY A 247 0.11 -6.76 -12.57
C GLY A 247 -0.99 -5.72 -12.45
N THR A 248 -1.81 -5.59 -13.48
CA THR A 248 -3.09 -4.87 -13.37
C THR A 248 -4.01 -5.60 -12.38
N ALA A 249 -5.02 -4.92 -11.85
CA ALA A 249 -5.98 -5.56 -10.97
C ALA A 249 -6.59 -6.81 -11.63
N ASP A 250 -7.02 -6.70 -12.89
CA ASP A 250 -7.60 -7.80 -13.65
C ASP A 250 -6.63 -8.98 -13.80
N GLU A 251 -5.34 -8.73 -14.11
CA GLU A 251 -4.33 -9.78 -14.23
C GLU A 251 -4.12 -10.54 -12.92
N ILE A 252 -4.09 -9.83 -11.80
CA ILE A 252 -3.90 -10.45 -10.47
C ILE A 252 -5.14 -11.23 -10.02
N TYR A 253 -6.35 -10.77 -10.38
CA TYR A 253 -7.59 -11.47 -10.00
C TYR A 253 -7.92 -12.62 -10.92
N TYR A 254 -7.84 -12.43 -12.24
CA TYR A 254 -8.33 -13.39 -13.21
C TYR A 254 -7.24 -14.28 -13.83
N ASP A 255 -5.98 -13.86 -13.75
CA ASP A 255 -4.85 -14.64 -14.28
C ASP A 255 -3.62 -14.67 -13.33
N PRO A 256 -3.78 -14.87 -12.01
CA PRO A 256 -2.69 -14.93 -11.07
C PRO A 256 -1.72 -16.07 -11.41
N ARG A 257 -0.42 -15.86 -11.17
CA ARG A 257 0.64 -16.81 -11.54
C ARG A 257 1.44 -17.33 -10.35
N HIS A 258 1.53 -16.57 -9.28
CA HIS A 258 2.28 -16.99 -8.11
C HIS A 258 1.40 -17.85 -7.18
N PRO A 259 1.89 -19.00 -6.68
CA PRO A 259 1.13 -19.86 -5.76
C PRO A 259 0.64 -19.16 -4.49
N TYR A 260 1.37 -18.16 -3.99
CA TYR A 260 0.91 -17.34 -2.86
C TYR A 260 -0.31 -16.48 -3.22
N THR A 261 -0.35 -15.91 -4.42
CA THR A 261 -1.52 -15.16 -4.91
C THR A 261 -2.73 -16.09 -5.04
N TRP A 262 -2.53 -17.32 -5.53
CA TRP A 262 -3.59 -18.33 -5.57
C TRP A 262 -4.15 -18.63 -4.18
N ALA A 263 -3.25 -18.77 -3.19
CA ALA A 263 -3.63 -19.05 -1.82
C ALA A 263 -4.40 -17.88 -1.19
N LEU A 264 -3.97 -16.63 -1.44
CA LEU A 264 -4.67 -15.43 -0.97
C LEU A 264 -6.08 -15.32 -1.58
N LEU A 265 -6.22 -15.49 -2.89
CA LEU A 265 -7.52 -15.45 -3.57
C LEU A 265 -8.44 -16.56 -3.09
N SER A 266 -7.93 -17.80 -2.95
CA SER A 266 -8.70 -18.94 -2.45
C SER A 266 -9.16 -18.78 -0.99
N SER A 267 -8.50 -17.91 -0.20
CA SER A 267 -8.87 -17.63 1.19
C SER A 267 -9.94 -16.53 1.35
N MET A 268 -10.35 -15.90 0.25
CA MET A 268 -11.40 -14.88 0.30
C MET A 268 -12.77 -15.49 0.64
N PRO A 269 -13.56 -14.88 1.56
CA PRO A 269 -14.87 -15.41 1.97
C PRO A 269 -15.85 -15.62 0.80
N GLN A 270 -15.77 -14.78 -0.24
CA GLN A 270 -16.62 -14.88 -1.43
C GLN A 270 -16.32 -16.13 -2.28
N MET A 271 -15.14 -16.74 -2.13
CA MET A 271 -14.71 -17.93 -2.84
C MET A 271 -15.08 -19.22 -2.12
N GLY A 272 -15.64 -19.13 -0.90
CA GLY A 272 -16.07 -20.29 -0.12
C GLY A 272 -17.28 -20.97 -0.75
N VAL A 273 -17.18 -22.28 -1.00
CA VAL A 273 -18.34 -23.12 -1.35
C VAL A 273 -19.16 -23.37 -0.08
N LYS A 274 -20.47 -23.15 -0.16
CA LYS A 274 -21.36 -23.32 0.99
C LYS A 274 -21.31 -24.76 1.50
N GLY A 275 -20.77 -24.96 2.72
CA GLY A 275 -20.63 -26.27 3.36
C GLY A 275 -19.21 -26.86 3.30
N GLU A 276 -18.24 -26.19 2.69
CA GLU A 276 -16.82 -26.54 2.75
C GLU A 276 -16.06 -25.56 3.64
N ASP A 277 -14.98 -26.04 4.26
CA ASP A 277 -14.07 -25.16 5.02
C ASP A 277 -13.36 -24.18 4.08
N LEU A 278 -13.27 -22.91 4.51
CA LEU A 278 -12.50 -21.90 3.78
C LEU A 278 -11.04 -22.36 3.63
N PHE A 279 -10.49 -22.17 2.43
CA PHE A 279 -9.10 -22.47 2.17
C PHE A 279 -8.22 -21.63 3.11
N ASN A 280 -7.38 -22.33 3.87
CA ASN A 280 -6.47 -21.70 4.81
C ASN A 280 -5.03 -21.91 4.35
N ILE A 281 -4.22 -20.84 4.33
CA ILE A 281 -2.80 -20.95 3.97
C ILE A 281 -2.07 -21.67 5.12
N VAL A 282 -1.74 -22.95 4.91
CA VAL A 282 -1.10 -23.80 5.93
C VAL A 282 0.30 -23.31 6.26
N GLY A 283 0.70 -23.44 7.54
CA GLY A 283 2.04 -23.09 8.02
C GLY A 283 2.18 -21.62 8.41
N THR A 284 3.39 -21.25 8.84
CA THR A 284 3.75 -19.90 9.28
C THR A 284 4.67 -19.21 8.26
N PRO A 285 4.62 -17.87 8.14
CA PRO A 285 5.60 -17.12 7.37
C PRO A 285 7.04 -17.45 7.80
N PRO A 286 8.03 -17.33 6.91
CA PRO A 286 9.41 -17.66 7.23
C PRO A 286 10.00 -16.68 8.26
N ASN A 287 11.01 -17.17 8.98
CA ASN A 287 11.76 -16.36 9.93
C ASN A 287 12.69 -15.39 9.17
N LEU A 288 12.38 -14.10 9.22
CA LEU A 288 13.17 -13.04 8.55
C LEU A 288 14.48 -12.67 9.26
N PHE A 289 14.81 -13.30 10.39
CA PHE A 289 16.15 -13.23 11.01
C PHE A 289 17.14 -14.18 10.35
N ALA A 290 16.67 -15.16 9.58
CA ALA A 290 17.50 -16.07 8.83
C ALA A 290 17.59 -15.66 7.36
N GLU A 291 18.71 -15.99 6.72
CA GLU A 291 18.87 -15.82 5.27
C GLU A 291 17.91 -16.77 4.53
N ILE A 292 17.07 -16.22 3.67
CA ILE A 292 16.17 -16.98 2.79
C ILE A 292 16.84 -17.08 1.42
N ARG A 293 17.37 -18.26 1.07
CA ARG A 293 18.11 -18.49 -0.18
C ARG A 293 17.19 -18.73 -1.38
N GLY A 294 16.08 -19.40 -1.14
CA GLY A 294 15.10 -19.78 -2.16
C GLY A 294 13.90 -18.85 -2.22
N ASP A 295 12.80 -19.39 -2.74
CA ASP A 295 11.48 -18.77 -2.64
C ASP A 295 11.01 -18.83 -1.18
N ALA A 296 10.67 -17.67 -0.62
CA ALA A 296 10.18 -17.57 0.74
C ALA A 296 8.87 -18.34 0.97
N PHE A 297 8.06 -18.53 -0.05
CA PHE A 297 6.80 -19.26 0.03
C PHE A 297 6.96 -20.77 -0.16
N ALA A 298 8.10 -21.27 -0.63
CA ALA A 298 8.32 -22.70 -0.90
C ALA A 298 7.87 -23.64 0.23
N PRO A 299 8.14 -23.38 1.53
CA PRO A 299 7.69 -24.26 2.61
C PRO A 299 6.17 -24.36 2.79
N ARG A 300 5.42 -23.41 2.25
CA ARG A 300 3.96 -23.33 2.32
C ARG A 300 3.29 -23.60 0.96
N ASN A 301 4.10 -23.81 -0.08
CA ASN A 301 3.63 -24.04 -1.46
C ASN A 301 3.49 -25.55 -1.72
N PRO A 302 2.27 -26.10 -1.86
CA PRO A 302 2.07 -27.51 -2.19
C PRO A 302 2.65 -27.90 -3.57
N GLN A 303 2.92 -26.92 -4.42
CA GLN A 303 3.45 -27.07 -5.77
C GLN A 303 4.95 -26.74 -5.86
N ALA A 304 5.64 -26.63 -4.68
CA ALA A 304 7.04 -26.24 -4.65
C ALA A 304 7.94 -27.26 -5.38
N LEU A 305 8.82 -26.72 -6.21
CA LEU A 305 9.86 -27.48 -6.88
C LEU A 305 11.12 -27.54 -5.99
N LYS A 306 12.01 -28.51 -6.21
CA LYS A 306 13.28 -28.60 -5.46
C LYS A 306 14.12 -27.32 -5.57
N ILE A 307 14.06 -26.64 -6.70
CA ILE A 307 14.78 -25.38 -6.94
C ILE A 307 14.26 -24.24 -6.07
N ASP A 308 12.96 -24.21 -5.72
CA ASP A 308 12.37 -23.19 -4.87
C ASP A 308 13.03 -23.13 -3.48
N PHE A 309 13.58 -24.24 -2.97
CA PHE A 309 14.24 -24.27 -1.67
C PHE A 309 15.70 -23.77 -1.68
N VAL A 310 16.32 -23.65 -2.86
CA VAL A 310 17.76 -23.36 -2.98
C VAL A 310 18.09 -22.11 -3.78
N ARG A 311 17.16 -21.65 -4.62
CA ARG A 311 17.38 -20.50 -5.50
C ARG A 311 16.14 -19.61 -5.61
N ARG A 312 16.29 -18.30 -5.30
CA ARG A 312 15.23 -17.31 -5.46
C ARG A 312 14.81 -17.23 -6.93
N PRO A 313 13.51 -17.31 -7.25
CA PRO A 313 13.04 -17.15 -8.62
C PRO A 313 13.24 -15.71 -9.10
N PRO A 314 13.65 -15.49 -10.34
CA PRO A 314 13.64 -14.18 -10.96
C PRO A 314 12.22 -13.77 -11.31
N TYR A 315 12.01 -12.52 -11.72
CA TYR A 315 10.76 -12.15 -12.39
C TYR A 315 10.66 -12.83 -13.75
N PHE A 316 9.58 -13.55 -13.94
CA PHE A 316 9.13 -14.00 -15.27
C PHE A 316 8.05 -13.03 -15.77
N THR A 317 8.21 -12.54 -17.00
CA THR A 317 7.24 -11.65 -17.64
C THR A 317 6.12 -12.50 -18.26
N VAL A 318 4.89 -12.27 -17.80
CA VAL A 318 3.67 -12.92 -18.32
C VAL A 318 3.03 -12.05 -19.39
N SER A 319 2.94 -10.75 -19.16
CA SER A 319 2.49 -9.73 -20.09
C SER A 319 3.36 -8.46 -19.93
N PRO A 320 3.17 -7.40 -20.74
CA PRO A 320 3.89 -6.14 -20.55
C PRO A 320 3.69 -5.49 -19.15
N THR A 321 2.58 -5.81 -18.50
CA THR A 321 2.19 -5.27 -17.18
C THR A 321 2.29 -6.30 -16.06
N HIS A 322 2.33 -7.61 -16.37
CA HIS A 322 2.26 -8.71 -15.42
C HIS A 322 3.60 -9.44 -15.29
N LYS A 323 4.12 -9.52 -14.08
CA LYS A 323 5.35 -10.25 -13.72
C LYS A 323 5.15 -11.03 -12.44
N ALA A 324 5.73 -12.24 -12.36
CA ALA A 324 5.70 -13.07 -11.17
C ALA A 324 7.06 -13.73 -10.90
N LYS A 325 7.40 -13.89 -9.62
CA LYS A 325 8.62 -14.57 -9.15
C LYS A 325 8.28 -16.00 -8.75
N THR A 326 8.13 -16.91 -9.73
CA THR A 326 7.90 -18.33 -9.46
C THR A 326 8.57 -19.20 -10.52
N TRP A 327 9.28 -20.24 -10.09
CA TRP A 327 9.89 -21.22 -10.99
C TRP A 327 8.86 -22.04 -11.79
N LEU A 328 7.58 -22.01 -11.42
CA LEU A 328 6.50 -22.65 -12.21
C LEU A 328 6.31 -22.00 -13.59
N LEU A 329 6.83 -20.79 -13.80
CA LEU A 329 6.83 -20.11 -15.11
C LEU A 329 8.07 -20.41 -15.96
N ASP A 330 9.07 -21.15 -15.44
CA ASP A 330 10.21 -21.61 -16.25
C ASP A 330 9.70 -22.62 -17.31
N PRO A 331 10.09 -22.49 -18.57
CA PRO A 331 9.64 -23.42 -19.65
C PRO A 331 9.92 -24.90 -19.39
N ARG A 332 10.84 -25.20 -18.47
CA ARG A 332 11.20 -26.59 -18.06
C ARG A 332 10.38 -27.09 -16.87
N ALA A 333 9.61 -26.22 -16.23
CA ALA A 333 8.79 -26.61 -15.09
C ALA A 333 7.62 -27.51 -15.53
N PRO A 334 7.16 -28.39 -14.64
CA PRO A 334 5.93 -29.13 -14.91
C PRO A 334 4.75 -28.16 -15.00
N ARG A 335 3.80 -28.46 -15.87
CA ARG A 335 2.54 -27.69 -15.91
C ARG A 335 1.75 -27.97 -14.65
N VAL A 336 1.45 -26.89 -13.92
CA VAL A 336 0.66 -26.94 -12.71
C VAL A 336 -0.62 -26.13 -12.91
N GLU A 337 -1.73 -26.73 -12.54
CA GLU A 337 -3.04 -26.08 -12.60
C GLU A 337 -3.29 -25.27 -11.29
N PRO A 338 -3.82 -24.04 -11.41
CA PRO A 338 -4.23 -23.30 -10.23
C PRO A 338 -5.39 -23.99 -9.50
N PRO A 339 -5.61 -23.69 -8.20
CA PRO A 339 -6.74 -24.21 -7.43
C PRO A 339 -8.10 -23.95 -8.11
N ALA A 340 -9.10 -24.78 -7.81
CA ALA A 340 -10.44 -24.68 -8.41
C ALA A 340 -11.06 -23.27 -8.23
N ALA A 341 -10.93 -22.69 -7.04
CA ALA A 341 -11.40 -21.33 -6.75
C ALA A 341 -10.81 -20.29 -7.73
N VAL A 342 -9.52 -20.36 -8.04
CA VAL A 342 -8.86 -19.46 -9.00
C VAL A 342 -9.32 -19.70 -10.43
N LYS A 343 -9.61 -20.97 -10.80
CA LYS A 343 -10.18 -21.29 -12.12
C LYS A 343 -11.57 -20.68 -12.30
N MET A 344 -12.41 -20.72 -11.27
CA MET A 344 -13.73 -20.12 -11.31
C MET A 344 -13.65 -18.59 -11.55
N LEU A 345 -12.73 -17.89 -10.91
CA LEU A 345 -12.50 -16.46 -11.16
C LEU A 345 -12.12 -16.19 -12.63
N ARG A 346 -11.30 -17.05 -13.24
CA ARG A 346 -10.94 -16.93 -14.67
C ARG A 346 -12.15 -17.05 -15.58
N GLU A 347 -13.08 -17.93 -15.26
CA GLU A 347 -14.29 -18.16 -16.07
C GLU A 347 -15.29 -17.00 -15.92
N GLU A 348 -15.34 -16.33 -14.76
CA GLU A 348 -16.20 -15.16 -14.51
C GLU A 348 -15.64 -13.87 -15.13
N GLY A 349 -14.33 -13.76 -15.35
CA GLY A 349 -13.65 -12.60 -15.92
C GLY A 349 -13.56 -12.61 -17.45
N LEU A 350 -14.00 -13.67 -18.12
CA LEU A 350 -14.09 -13.82 -19.58
C LEU A 350 -15.50 -13.57 -20.08
#